data_9cd9e9a2b3904c1fcc85f61f5e8154b7
#
_entry.id   9cd9e9a2b3904c1fcc85f61f5e8154b7
#
_cell.length_a   1.000
_cell.length_b   1.000
_cell.length_c   1.000
_cell.angle_alpha   90.00
_cell.angle_beta   90.00
_cell.angle_gamma   90.00
#
_symmetry.space_group_name_H-M   'P 1'
#
loop_
_entity.id
_entity.type
_entity.pdbx_description
1 polymer ?
#
loop_
_entity_poly.entity_id
_entity_poly.type
_entity_poly.pdbx_seq_one_letter_code
_entity_poly.pdbx_strand_id
1 'polypeptide(L)'
;MTTALDNGAHTATDGAFRDRLLDGMAASITQRGYRDTTVADIVRQAKTSKRTFYEQFASKEECLIELLRRNNETMIAGVRAAAEPDADWRDQIRSAVTAYVDHIAARPAITLAWIREAPALGAVAHPLHREAMEHFTDMLVDISSTPGFQRAELTPISRPLALIILGGLRELTALFVEDGHDLRGIIEPAITAAVAILGSR
;
A
#
# COMPACT_ATOMS: atom_id res chain seq x y z
N MET A 1 -27.98 10.61 35.35
CA MET A 1 -26.61 10.76 34.85
C MET A 1 -26.08 9.38 34.46
N THR A 2 -26.55 8.77 33.36
CA THR A 2 -26.05 7.44 32.93
C THR A 2 -26.32 7.26 31.44
N THR A 3 -25.59 8.01 30.55
CA THR A 3 -25.76 7.84 29.09
C THR A 3 -24.45 8.02 28.32
N ALA A 4 -23.30 8.13 29.00
CA ALA A 4 -22.00 8.38 28.33
C ALA A 4 -21.09 7.14 28.21
N LEU A 5 -21.40 6.03 28.85
CA LEU A 5 -20.53 4.84 28.89
C LEU A 5 -20.88 3.79 27.81
N ASP A 6 -22.06 3.88 27.18
CA ASP A 6 -22.50 2.87 26.19
C ASP A 6 -21.98 3.14 24.75
N ASN A 7 -21.64 4.39 24.42
CA ASN A 7 -21.18 4.77 23.09
C ASN A 7 -19.74 4.34 22.80
N GLY A 8 -18.87 4.23 23.81
CA GLY A 8 -17.47 3.84 23.65
C GLY A 8 -17.28 2.34 23.40
N ALA A 9 -18.13 1.50 24.01
CA ALA A 9 -18.06 0.05 23.83
C ALA A 9 -18.60 -0.38 22.45
N HIS A 10 -19.59 0.34 21.93
CA HIS A 10 -20.17 0.06 20.60
C HIS A 10 -19.20 0.42 19.47
N THR A 11 -18.52 1.56 19.56
CA THR A 11 -17.51 1.98 18.55
C THR A 11 -16.27 1.09 18.56
N ALA A 12 -15.81 0.61 19.70
CA ALA A 12 -14.67 -0.32 19.79
C ALA A 12 -15.01 -1.70 19.21
N THR A 13 -16.23 -2.19 19.43
CA THR A 13 -16.71 -3.45 18.86
C THR A 13 -16.89 -3.33 17.34
N ASP A 14 -17.37 -2.21 16.86
CA ASP A 14 -17.59 -1.91 15.44
C ASP A 14 -16.27 -1.86 14.67
N GLY A 15 -15.25 -1.19 15.21
CA GLY A 15 -13.88 -1.18 14.66
C GLY A 15 -13.28 -2.58 14.57
N ALA A 16 -13.48 -3.41 15.61
CA ALA A 16 -12.97 -4.79 15.61
C ALA A 16 -13.66 -5.69 14.56
N PHE A 17 -14.95 -5.46 14.25
CA PHE A 17 -15.63 -6.16 13.16
C PHE A 17 -15.12 -5.72 11.79
N ARG A 18 -14.91 -4.42 11.60
CA ARG A 18 -14.37 -3.85 10.38
C ARG A 18 -12.98 -4.44 10.07
N ASP A 19 -12.08 -4.47 11.06
CA ASP A 19 -10.74 -5.05 10.92
C ASP A 19 -10.80 -6.53 10.52
N ARG A 20 -11.63 -7.34 11.19
CA ARG A 20 -11.79 -8.75 10.83
C ARG A 20 -12.33 -8.98 9.43
N LEU A 21 -13.20 -8.11 8.95
CA LEU A 21 -13.71 -8.17 7.57
C LEU A 21 -12.62 -7.81 6.56
N LEU A 22 -11.77 -6.84 6.84
CA LEU A 22 -10.61 -6.51 6.00
C LEU A 22 -9.61 -7.67 5.97
N ASP A 23 -9.32 -8.30 7.11
CA ASP A 23 -8.48 -9.49 7.17
C ASP A 23 -9.12 -10.68 6.41
N GLY A 24 -10.43 -10.85 6.51
CA GLY A 24 -11.20 -11.84 5.76
C GLY A 24 -11.16 -11.61 4.25
N MET A 25 -11.22 -10.36 3.81
CA MET A 25 -11.03 -9.98 2.40
C MET A 25 -9.61 -10.31 1.95
N ALA A 26 -8.59 -9.93 2.72
CA ALA A 26 -7.19 -10.20 2.40
C ALA A 26 -6.92 -11.70 2.27
N ALA A 27 -7.40 -12.51 3.22
CA ALA A 27 -7.29 -13.97 3.19
C ALA A 27 -7.99 -14.58 1.96
N SER A 28 -9.17 -14.07 1.60
CA SER A 28 -9.94 -14.55 0.45
C SER A 28 -9.21 -14.21 -0.87
N ILE A 29 -8.65 -13.01 -1.00
CA ILE A 29 -7.86 -12.60 -2.17
C ILE A 29 -6.63 -13.48 -2.31
N THR A 30 -5.93 -13.76 -1.22
CA THR A 30 -4.74 -14.63 -1.23
C THR A 30 -5.07 -16.05 -1.70
N GLN A 31 -6.25 -16.58 -1.36
CA GLN A 31 -6.65 -17.94 -1.70
C GLN A 31 -7.15 -18.11 -3.14
N ARG A 32 -7.83 -17.10 -3.71
CA ARG A 32 -8.56 -17.26 -4.99
C ARG A 32 -8.56 -16.03 -5.89
N GLY A 33 -7.87 -14.95 -5.52
CA GLY A 33 -7.93 -13.67 -6.21
C GLY A 33 -9.20 -12.87 -5.88
N TYR A 34 -9.19 -11.58 -6.23
CA TYR A 34 -10.32 -10.69 -5.94
C TYR A 34 -11.57 -11.03 -6.74
N ARG A 35 -11.43 -11.39 -8.03
CA ARG A 35 -12.59 -11.64 -8.92
C ARG A 35 -13.48 -12.76 -8.39
N ASP A 36 -12.87 -13.85 -7.94
CA ASP A 36 -13.56 -15.04 -7.44
C ASP A 36 -13.91 -14.95 -5.95
N THR A 37 -13.52 -13.87 -5.27
CA THR A 37 -13.88 -13.61 -3.86
C THR A 37 -15.32 -13.10 -3.80
N THR A 38 -16.13 -13.74 -2.94
CA THR A 38 -17.51 -13.33 -2.64
C THR A 38 -17.65 -12.80 -1.22
N VAL A 39 -18.74 -12.05 -0.93
CA VAL A 39 -19.08 -11.64 0.45
C VAL A 39 -19.22 -12.87 1.38
N ALA A 40 -19.71 -14.00 0.86
CA ALA A 40 -19.79 -15.24 1.66
C ALA A 40 -18.40 -15.77 2.07
N ASP A 41 -17.41 -15.64 1.20
CA ASP A 41 -16.03 -16.02 1.51
C ASP A 41 -15.43 -15.10 2.58
N ILE A 42 -15.61 -13.79 2.42
CA ILE A 42 -15.12 -12.78 3.36
C ILE A 42 -15.66 -13.03 4.77
N VAL A 43 -16.99 -13.17 4.92
CA VAL A 43 -17.61 -13.37 6.23
C VAL A 43 -17.24 -14.71 6.86
N ARG A 44 -17.02 -15.75 6.05
CA ARG A 44 -16.52 -17.04 6.52
C ARG A 44 -15.10 -16.90 7.11
N GLN A 45 -14.20 -16.21 6.42
CA GLN A 45 -12.84 -15.96 6.91
C GLN A 45 -12.85 -15.05 8.16
N ALA A 46 -13.69 -14.02 8.17
CA ALA A 46 -13.85 -13.08 9.28
C ALA A 46 -14.61 -13.68 10.49
N LYS A 47 -15.16 -14.91 10.36
CA LYS A 47 -16.01 -15.56 11.36
C LYS A 47 -17.16 -14.66 11.81
N THR A 48 -17.87 -14.07 10.84
CA THR A 48 -18.99 -13.16 11.07
C THR A 48 -20.14 -13.43 10.11
N SER A 49 -21.17 -12.59 10.10
CA SER A 49 -22.37 -12.73 9.25
C SER A 49 -22.37 -11.78 8.04
N LYS A 50 -23.16 -12.12 7.00
CA LYS A 50 -23.43 -11.17 5.91
C LYS A 50 -24.09 -9.90 6.39
N ARG A 51 -24.93 -9.97 7.43
CA ARG A 51 -25.57 -8.80 8.02
C ARG A 51 -24.49 -7.84 8.57
N THR A 52 -23.56 -8.35 9.35
CA THR A 52 -22.44 -7.57 9.89
C THR A 52 -21.57 -6.99 8.79
N PHE A 53 -21.37 -7.71 7.66
CA PHE A 53 -20.67 -7.18 6.50
C PHE A 53 -21.36 -5.92 5.96
N TYR A 54 -22.67 -6.00 5.72
CA TYR A 54 -23.45 -4.89 5.14
C TYR A 54 -23.71 -3.74 6.14
N GLU A 55 -23.50 -3.96 7.42
CA GLU A 55 -23.45 -2.90 8.44
C GLU A 55 -22.13 -2.10 8.36
N GLN A 56 -21.03 -2.70 7.85
CA GLN A 56 -19.71 -2.09 7.76
C GLN A 56 -19.33 -1.59 6.36
N PHE A 57 -19.80 -2.25 5.32
CA PHE A 57 -19.47 -1.96 3.92
C PHE A 57 -20.72 -2.12 3.04
N ALA A 58 -20.99 -1.14 2.20
CA ALA A 58 -22.13 -1.20 1.28
C ALA A 58 -21.91 -2.26 0.17
N SER A 59 -20.65 -2.58 -0.17
CA SER A 59 -20.32 -3.55 -1.23
C SER A 59 -18.96 -4.22 -1.02
N LYS A 60 -18.70 -5.27 -1.81
CA LYS A 60 -17.39 -5.93 -1.87
C LYS A 60 -16.29 -4.96 -2.34
N GLU A 61 -16.62 -4.09 -3.27
CA GLU A 61 -15.75 -3.09 -3.84
C GLU A 61 -15.31 -2.07 -2.78
N GLU A 62 -16.24 -1.59 -1.93
CA GLU A 62 -15.94 -0.69 -0.83
C GLU A 62 -15.00 -1.34 0.20
N CYS A 63 -15.25 -2.60 0.54
CA CYS A 63 -14.37 -3.37 1.42
C CYS A 63 -12.96 -3.52 0.82
N LEU A 64 -12.85 -3.77 -0.50
CA LEU A 64 -11.56 -3.82 -1.18
C LEU A 64 -10.85 -2.46 -1.14
N ILE A 65 -11.54 -1.37 -1.47
CA ILE A 65 -10.98 -0.02 -1.46
C ILE A 65 -10.38 0.31 -0.09
N GLU A 66 -11.09 -0.02 0.98
CA GLU A 66 -10.62 0.22 2.34
C GLU A 66 -9.40 -0.65 2.70
N LEU A 67 -9.41 -1.93 2.31
CA LEU A 67 -8.25 -2.80 2.46
C LEU A 67 -7.01 -2.24 1.74
N LEU A 68 -7.19 -1.77 0.50
CA LEU A 68 -6.10 -1.23 -0.30
C LEU A 68 -5.59 0.11 0.25
N ARG A 69 -6.48 0.98 0.77
CA ARG A 69 -6.10 2.22 1.45
C ARG A 69 -5.18 1.92 2.64
N ARG A 70 -5.63 1.05 3.54
CA ARG A 70 -4.86 0.63 4.73
C ARG A 70 -3.52 -0.02 4.36
N ASN A 71 -3.50 -0.85 3.31
CA ASN A 71 -2.27 -1.46 2.82
C ASN A 71 -1.27 -0.42 2.30
N ASN A 72 -1.74 0.57 1.53
CA ASN A 72 -0.90 1.65 1.01
C ASN A 72 -0.36 2.54 2.14
N GLU A 73 -1.19 2.91 3.12
CA GLU A 73 -0.76 3.67 4.31
C GLU A 73 0.33 2.93 5.09
N THR A 74 0.14 1.63 5.31
CA THR A 74 1.12 0.78 6.01
C THR A 74 2.43 0.70 5.23
N MET A 75 2.38 0.56 3.91
CA MET A 75 3.56 0.56 3.04
C MET A 75 4.30 1.90 3.12
N ILE A 76 3.60 3.01 2.96
CA ILE A 76 4.19 4.37 3.02
C ILE A 76 4.87 4.60 4.37
N ALA A 77 4.18 4.26 5.46
CA ALA A 77 4.75 4.39 6.81
C ALA A 77 6.01 3.54 7.00
N GLY A 78 6.00 2.29 6.52
CA GLY A 78 7.14 1.39 6.58
C GLY A 78 8.35 1.88 5.78
N VAL A 79 8.12 2.37 4.55
CA VAL A 79 9.17 2.92 3.69
C VAL A 79 9.77 4.19 4.30
N ARG A 80 8.93 5.12 4.81
CA ARG A 80 9.41 6.32 5.52
C ARG A 80 10.25 5.98 6.75
N ALA A 81 9.81 5.03 7.56
CA ALA A 81 10.51 4.60 8.77
C ALA A 81 11.86 3.93 8.48
N ALA A 82 12.02 3.29 7.33
CA ALA A 82 13.26 2.64 6.93
C ALA A 82 14.32 3.62 6.39
N ALA A 83 13.91 4.77 5.88
CA ALA A 83 14.80 5.79 5.34
C ALA A 83 15.30 6.72 6.47
N GLU A 84 16.40 6.34 7.12
CA GLU A 84 17.05 7.12 8.18
C GLU A 84 17.49 8.50 7.63
N PRO A 85 16.94 9.65 8.11
CA PRO A 85 17.15 10.96 7.49
C PRO A 85 18.61 11.43 7.45
N ASP A 86 19.41 10.99 8.42
CA ASP A 86 20.83 11.34 8.55
C ASP A 86 21.79 10.32 7.91
N ALA A 87 21.29 9.24 7.31
CA ALA A 87 22.13 8.30 6.57
C ALA A 87 22.58 8.88 5.21
N ASP A 88 23.58 8.27 4.58
CA ASP A 88 23.92 8.57 3.19
C ASP A 88 22.69 8.38 2.28
N TRP A 89 22.52 9.25 1.30
CA TRP A 89 21.35 9.24 0.42
C TRP A 89 21.18 7.91 -0.37
N ARG A 90 22.28 7.23 -0.72
CA ARG A 90 22.23 5.91 -1.37
C ARG A 90 21.74 4.84 -0.41
N ASP A 91 22.14 4.94 0.87
CA ASP A 91 21.68 4.01 1.89
C ASP A 91 20.20 4.24 2.20
N GLN A 92 19.71 5.49 2.18
CA GLN A 92 18.29 5.81 2.31
C GLN A 92 17.48 5.21 1.15
N ILE A 93 17.97 5.32 -0.11
CA ILE A 93 17.32 4.69 -1.27
C ILE A 93 17.29 3.16 -1.11
N ARG A 94 18.40 2.55 -0.72
CA ARG A 94 18.49 1.09 -0.51
C ARG A 94 17.49 0.63 0.54
N SER A 95 17.45 1.30 1.68
CA SER A 95 16.54 0.97 2.79
C SER A 95 15.08 1.14 2.38
N ALA A 96 14.73 2.24 1.70
CA ALA A 96 13.39 2.51 1.20
C ALA A 96 12.92 1.44 0.20
N VAL A 97 13.77 1.09 -0.78
CA VAL A 97 13.46 0.03 -1.77
C VAL A 97 13.35 -1.33 -1.10
N THR A 98 14.22 -1.66 -0.15
CA THR A 98 14.15 -2.94 0.59
C THR A 98 12.84 -3.03 1.38
N ALA A 99 12.47 -1.98 2.12
CA ALA A 99 11.20 -1.94 2.88
C ALA A 99 9.97 -2.05 1.96
N TYR A 100 10.00 -1.42 0.78
CA TYR A 100 8.97 -1.59 -0.24
C TYR A 100 8.84 -3.05 -0.68
N VAL A 101 9.95 -3.70 -1.04
CA VAL A 101 9.95 -5.10 -1.51
C VAL A 101 9.51 -6.06 -0.40
N ASP A 102 9.98 -5.86 0.84
CA ASP A 102 9.57 -6.69 1.98
C ASP A 102 8.06 -6.57 2.26
N HIS A 103 7.48 -5.37 2.13
CA HIS A 103 6.04 -5.17 2.25
C HIS A 103 5.26 -5.95 1.18
N ILE A 104 5.71 -5.91 -0.07
CA ILE A 104 5.08 -6.64 -1.19
C ILE A 104 5.21 -8.15 -0.98
N ALA A 105 6.40 -8.63 -0.59
CA ALA A 105 6.66 -10.05 -0.36
C ALA A 105 5.78 -10.64 0.74
N ALA A 106 5.41 -9.82 1.73
CA ALA A 106 4.47 -10.23 2.78
C ALA A 106 3.02 -10.43 2.26
N ARG A 107 2.60 -9.68 1.21
CA ARG A 107 1.21 -9.70 0.70
C ARG A 107 1.14 -9.50 -0.83
N PRO A 108 1.76 -10.36 -1.65
CA PRO A 108 1.87 -10.13 -3.10
C PRO A 108 0.50 -10.07 -3.79
N ALA A 109 -0.47 -10.89 -3.37
CA ALA A 109 -1.82 -10.89 -3.93
C ALA A 109 -2.58 -9.59 -3.70
N ILE A 110 -2.38 -8.92 -2.55
CA ILE A 110 -3.00 -7.62 -2.25
C ILE A 110 -2.36 -6.53 -3.11
N THR A 111 -1.04 -6.57 -3.28
CA THR A 111 -0.32 -5.64 -4.16
C THR A 111 -0.78 -5.80 -5.60
N LEU A 112 -0.93 -7.04 -6.08
CA LEU A 112 -1.46 -7.29 -7.43
C LEU A 112 -2.90 -6.79 -7.58
N ALA A 113 -3.75 -6.98 -6.57
CA ALA A 113 -5.11 -6.45 -6.57
C ALA A 113 -5.11 -4.90 -6.64
N TRP A 114 -4.19 -4.22 -5.96
CA TRP A 114 -3.98 -2.77 -6.09
C TRP A 114 -3.60 -2.37 -7.51
N ILE A 115 -2.68 -3.11 -8.14
CA ILE A 115 -2.13 -2.74 -9.45
C ILE A 115 -3.09 -3.09 -10.60
N ARG A 116 -3.75 -4.23 -10.57
CA ARG A 116 -4.56 -4.77 -11.69
C ARG A 116 -6.06 -4.65 -11.48
N GLU A 117 -6.56 -4.89 -10.25
CA GLU A 117 -7.99 -4.96 -10.01
C GLU A 117 -8.60 -3.59 -9.65
N ALA A 118 -7.92 -2.78 -8.83
CA ALA A 118 -8.43 -1.47 -8.44
C ALA A 118 -8.72 -0.55 -9.65
N PRO A 119 -7.87 -0.46 -10.69
CA PRO A 119 -8.20 0.33 -11.89
C PRO A 119 -9.44 -0.15 -12.63
N ALA A 120 -9.73 -1.46 -12.61
CA ALA A 120 -10.91 -2.04 -13.25
C ALA A 120 -12.23 -1.66 -12.56
N LEU A 121 -12.20 -1.18 -11.31
CA LEU A 121 -13.37 -0.65 -10.59
C LEU A 121 -13.81 0.74 -11.09
N GLY A 122 -13.04 1.38 -11.98
CA GLY A 122 -13.41 2.65 -12.62
C GLY A 122 -13.61 3.78 -11.61
N ALA A 123 -14.71 4.52 -11.75
CA ALA A 123 -14.98 5.73 -10.96
C ALA A 123 -14.98 5.50 -9.44
N VAL A 124 -15.31 4.29 -8.97
CA VAL A 124 -15.35 3.95 -7.53
C VAL A 124 -13.95 3.95 -6.91
N ALA A 125 -12.92 3.55 -7.67
CA ALA A 125 -11.54 3.51 -7.18
C ALA A 125 -10.74 4.79 -7.50
N HIS A 126 -11.24 5.71 -8.31
CA HIS A 126 -10.51 6.94 -8.68
C HIS A 126 -10.07 7.78 -7.46
N PRO A 127 -10.91 8.02 -6.43
CA PRO A 127 -10.49 8.78 -5.25
C PRO A 127 -9.30 8.10 -4.53
N LEU A 128 -9.38 6.79 -4.32
CA LEU A 128 -8.30 6.02 -3.69
C LEU A 128 -7.01 6.11 -4.50
N HIS A 129 -7.11 5.96 -5.84
CA HIS A 129 -5.92 6.02 -6.69
C HIS A 129 -5.23 7.39 -6.63
N ARG A 130 -6.00 8.47 -6.67
CA ARG A 130 -5.49 9.83 -6.57
C ARG A 130 -4.80 10.07 -5.22
N GLU A 131 -5.50 9.77 -4.13
CA GLU A 131 -5.00 9.89 -2.76
C GLU A 131 -3.69 9.10 -2.58
N ALA A 132 -3.65 7.85 -3.02
CA ALA A 132 -2.46 7.01 -2.93
C ALA A 132 -1.28 7.60 -3.73
N MET A 133 -1.52 8.05 -4.97
CA MET A 133 -0.47 8.66 -5.78
C MET A 133 0.07 9.96 -5.19
N GLU A 134 -0.78 10.77 -4.57
CA GLU A 134 -0.37 11.95 -3.82
C GLU A 134 0.55 11.56 -2.65
N HIS A 135 0.12 10.65 -1.79
CA HIS A 135 0.89 10.22 -0.62
C HIS A 135 2.21 9.52 -0.97
N PHE A 136 2.22 8.65 -2.00
CA PHE A 136 3.46 8.04 -2.49
C PHE A 136 4.43 9.08 -3.06
N THR A 137 3.92 10.06 -3.80
CA THR A 137 4.73 11.13 -4.36
C THR A 137 5.31 12.01 -3.27
N ASP A 138 4.48 12.40 -2.27
CA ASP A 138 4.93 13.17 -1.11
C ASP A 138 6.01 12.42 -0.33
N MET A 139 5.84 11.12 -0.12
CA MET A 139 6.85 10.29 0.53
C MET A 139 8.21 10.36 -0.18
N LEU A 140 8.25 10.25 -1.52
CA LEU A 140 9.51 10.32 -2.27
C LEU A 140 10.13 11.72 -2.22
N VAL A 141 9.32 12.78 -2.29
CA VAL A 141 9.78 14.17 -2.15
C VAL A 141 10.37 14.37 -0.75
N ASP A 142 9.70 13.92 0.29
CA ASP A 142 10.15 14.07 1.68
C ASP A 142 11.48 13.32 1.91
N ILE A 143 11.61 12.07 1.47
CA ILE A 143 12.85 11.29 1.59
C ILE A 143 14.00 12.00 0.85
N SER A 144 13.76 12.51 -0.35
CA SER A 144 14.79 13.22 -1.13
C SER A 144 15.11 14.62 -0.61
N SER A 145 14.40 15.11 0.42
CA SER A 145 14.61 16.40 1.06
C SER A 145 15.36 16.30 2.41
N THR A 146 15.75 15.09 2.81
CA THR A 146 16.39 14.83 4.12
C THR A 146 17.82 15.38 4.20
N PRO A 147 18.38 15.54 5.42
CA PRO A 147 19.77 15.99 5.61
C PRO A 147 20.80 15.15 4.83
N GLY A 148 20.59 13.84 4.68
CA GLY A 148 21.49 12.97 3.91
C GLY A 148 21.58 13.35 2.43
N PHE A 149 20.45 13.70 1.80
CA PHE A 149 20.42 14.22 0.42
C PHE A 149 21.00 15.64 0.34
N GLN A 150 20.72 16.51 1.30
CA GLN A 150 21.26 17.87 1.34
C GLN A 150 22.78 17.88 1.45
N ARG A 151 23.40 16.99 2.25
CA ARG A 151 24.86 16.86 2.34
C ARG A 151 25.51 16.42 1.03
N ALA A 152 24.77 15.71 0.19
CA ALA A 152 25.21 15.31 -1.15
C ALA A 152 24.93 16.40 -2.22
N GLU A 153 24.44 17.58 -1.82
CA GLU A 153 24.06 18.69 -2.70
C GLU A 153 23.03 18.31 -3.78
N LEU A 154 22.18 17.30 -3.48
CA LEU A 154 21.13 16.84 -4.38
C LEU A 154 19.86 17.66 -4.16
N THR A 155 19.22 18.05 -5.28
CA THR A 155 17.92 18.70 -5.27
C THR A 155 16.81 17.65 -4.96
N PRO A 156 15.79 17.97 -4.18
CA PRO A 156 14.63 17.09 -4.00
C PRO A 156 14.00 16.68 -5.33
N ILE A 157 13.52 15.45 -5.41
CA ILE A 157 12.87 14.95 -6.61
C ILE A 157 11.61 15.76 -6.94
N SER A 158 11.43 16.12 -8.22
CA SER A 158 10.17 16.73 -8.65
C SER A 158 9.03 15.71 -8.67
N ARG A 159 7.79 16.17 -8.42
CA ARG A 159 6.60 15.29 -8.46
C ARG A 159 6.45 14.49 -9.77
N PRO A 160 6.67 15.07 -10.97
CA PRO A 160 6.62 14.28 -12.21
C PRO A 160 7.64 13.14 -12.26
N LEU A 161 8.86 13.35 -11.78
CA LEU A 161 9.86 12.29 -11.74
C LEU A 161 9.55 11.22 -10.68
N ALA A 162 9.01 11.62 -9.54
CA ALA A 162 8.51 10.67 -8.54
C ALA A 162 7.43 9.77 -9.13
N LEU A 163 6.49 10.33 -9.93
CA LEU A 163 5.47 9.55 -10.62
C LEU A 163 6.06 8.58 -11.67
N ILE A 164 7.12 8.95 -12.36
CA ILE A 164 7.82 8.06 -13.33
C ILE A 164 8.45 6.88 -12.58
N ILE A 165 9.15 7.14 -11.45
CA ILE A 165 9.74 6.08 -10.61
C ILE A 165 8.64 5.15 -10.10
N LEU A 166 7.56 5.71 -9.53
CA LEU A 166 6.43 4.93 -9.01
C LEU A 166 5.76 4.09 -10.09
N GLY A 167 5.57 4.64 -11.29
CA GLY A 167 4.97 3.93 -12.42
C GLY A 167 5.82 2.76 -12.89
N GLY A 168 7.13 2.96 -13.05
CA GLY A 168 8.06 1.91 -13.43
C GLY A 168 8.18 0.81 -12.37
N LEU A 169 8.31 1.20 -11.10
CA LEU A 169 8.39 0.26 -9.99
C LEU A 169 7.10 -0.56 -9.83
N ARG A 170 5.94 0.09 -9.98
CA ARG A 170 4.63 -0.57 -9.94
C ARG A 170 4.50 -1.63 -11.03
N GLU A 171 4.87 -1.31 -12.28
CA GLU A 171 4.77 -2.27 -13.38
C GLU A 171 5.76 -3.42 -13.23
N LEU A 172 7.00 -3.14 -12.85
CA LEU A 172 7.99 -4.17 -12.55
C LEU A 172 7.50 -5.13 -11.45
N THR A 173 6.91 -4.57 -10.40
CA THR A 173 6.32 -5.36 -9.30
C THR A 173 5.20 -6.28 -9.80
N ALA A 174 4.29 -5.76 -10.64
CA ALA A 174 3.19 -6.56 -11.16
C ALA A 174 3.70 -7.74 -11.99
N LEU A 175 4.66 -7.52 -12.89
CA LEU A 175 5.28 -8.57 -13.70
C LEU A 175 5.93 -9.64 -12.83
N PHE A 176 6.70 -9.25 -11.80
CA PHE A 176 7.34 -10.20 -10.89
C PHE A 176 6.34 -11.07 -10.12
N VAL A 177 5.24 -10.47 -9.66
CA VAL A 177 4.18 -11.22 -8.95
C VAL A 177 3.44 -12.15 -9.92
N GLU A 178 3.06 -11.67 -11.11
CA GLU A 178 2.33 -12.43 -12.13
C GLU A 178 3.14 -13.63 -12.64
N ASP A 179 4.44 -13.46 -12.84
CA ASP A 179 5.35 -14.51 -13.34
C ASP A 179 5.89 -15.41 -12.22
N GLY A 180 5.58 -15.13 -10.96
CA GLY A 180 6.05 -15.90 -9.80
C GLY A 180 7.56 -15.79 -9.56
N HIS A 181 8.17 -14.68 -9.96
CA HIS A 181 9.59 -14.41 -9.72
C HIS A 181 9.87 -14.07 -8.26
N ASP A 182 11.14 -14.27 -7.84
CA ASP A 182 11.59 -13.78 -6.53
C ASP A 182 11.57 -12.25 -6.50
N LEU A 183 10.68 -11.69 -5.67
CA LEU A 183 10.48 -10.25 -5.53
C LEU A 183 11.76 -9.51 -5.08
N ARG A 184 12.71 -10.20 -4.44
CA ARG A 184 14.02 -9.61 -4.11
C ARG A 184 14.82 -9.23 -5.33
N GLY A 185 14.54 -9.83 -6.49
CA GLY A 185 15.11 -9.45 -7.77
C GLY A 185 14.77 -8.02 -8.23
N ILE A 186 13.77 -7.37 -7.61
CA ILE A 186 13.39 -5.96 -7.87
C ILE A 186 14.40 -5.00 -7.24
N ILE A 187 15.07 -5.38 -6.14
CA ILE A 187 15.84 -4.45 -5.29
C ILE A 187 16.94 -3.74 -6.08
N GLU A 188 17.87 -4.48 -6.68
CA GLU A 188 19.02 -3.86 -7.35
C GLU A 188 18.65 -3.04 -8.60
N PRO A 189 17.75 -3.49 -9.49
CA PRO A 189 17.27 -2.66 -10.60
C PRO A 189 16.59 -1.37 -10.13
N ALA A 190 15.77 -1.43 -9.07
CA ALA A 190 15.07 -0.27 -8.53
C ALA A 190 16.05 0.74 -7.90
N ILE A 191 17.05 0.27 -7.14
CA ILE A 191 18.11 1.11 -6.57
C ILE A 191 18.91 1.77 -7.69
N THR A 192 19.33 1.01 -8.69
CA THR A 192 20.10 1.51 -9.82
C THR A 192 19.35 2.62 -10.55
N ALA A 193 18.07 2.41 -10.85
CA ALA A 193 17.24 3.41 -11.51
C ALA A 193 17.05 4.67 -10.64
N ALA A 194 16.75 4.51 -9.35
CA ALA A 194 16.56 5.63 -8.43
C ALA A 194 17.84 6.46 -8.27
N VAL A 195 19.00 5.80 -8.08
CA VAL A 195 20.31 6.46 -7.97
C VAL A 195 20.66 7.21 -9.27
N ALA A 196 20.42 6.62 -10.43
CA ALA A 196 20.68 7.27 -11.71
C ALA A 196 19.81 8.53 -11.90
N ILE A 197 18.51 8.45 -11.56
CA ILE A 197 17.59 9.58 -11.71
C ILE A 197 17.89 10.71 -10.71
N LEU A 198 18.20 10.37 -9.47
CA LEU A 198 18.45 11.35 -8.39
C LEU A 198 19.86 11.92 -8.42
N GLY A 199 20.87 11.14 -8.80
CA GLY A 199 22.27 11.54 -8.83
C GLY A 199 22.71 12.26 -10.12
N SER A 200 21.87 12.34 -11.15
CA SER A 200 22.18 13.00 -12.43
C SER A 200 21.81 14.48 -12.48
N ARG A 201 21.59 15.13 -11.33
CA ARG A 201 21.12 16.52 -11.23
C ARG A 201 22.15 17.42 -10.60
#